data_9279518c2ccda37653f907440f57953a
#
_entry.id   9279518c2ccda37653f907440f57953a
#
_cell.length_a   1.000
_cell.length_b   1.000
_cell.length_c   1.000
_cell.angle_alpha   90.00
_cell.angle_beta   90.00
_cell.angle_gamma   90.00
#
_symmetry.space_group_name_H-M   'P 1'
#
loop_
_entity.id
_entity.type
_entity.pdbx_description
1 polymer ?
#
loop_
_entity_poly.entity_id
_entity_poly.type
_entity_poly.pdbx_seq_one_letter_code
_entity_poly.pdbx_strand_id
1 'polypeptide(L)' 'MKILKFQADWCEPCKALTKLMEEIDTKIEIEVIDIDKEPSTTTKYGIRGVPTLVKIDENGIVDRLTGYKNKKQIEDFING' A
#
# COMPACT_ATOMS: atom_id res chain seq x y z
N MET A 1 -10.46 7.45 6.50
CA MET A 1 -9.46 6.37 6.41
C MET A 1 -8.92 6.29 5.00
N LYS A 2 -7.65 5.99 4.88
CA LYS A 2 -6.95 6.03 3.62
C LYS A 2 -5.86 4.97 3.60
N ILE A 3 -5.56 4.43 2.42
CA ILE A 3 -4.45 3.49 2.26
C ILE A 3 -3.37 4.15 1.41
N LEU A 4 -2.14 4.09 1.89
CA LEU A 4 -0.97 4.50 1.14
C LEU A 4 -0.32 3.25 0.58
N LYS A 5 -0.15 3.22 -0.73
CA LYS A 5 0.49 2.08 -1.42
C LYS A 5 1.88 2.50 -1.85
N PHE A 6 2.88 2.02 -1.14
CA PHE A 6 4.29 2.31 -1.45
C PHE A 6 4.79 1.33 -2.49
N GLN A 7 5.36 1.85 -3.57
CA GLN A 7 5.82 1.05 -4.70
C GLN A 7 7.01 1.70 -5.39
N ALA A 8 7.59 0.99 -6.35
CA ALA A 8 8.66 1.51 -7.21
C ALA A 8 8.51 0.92 -8.60
N ASP A 9 8.98 1.65 -9.61
CA ASP A 9 8.87 1.22 -11.01
C ASP A 9 9.64 -0.08 -11.29
N TRP A 10 10.73 -0.32 -10.57
CA TRP A 10 11.56 -1.52 -10.73
C TRP A 10 11.04 -2.74 -9.97
N CYS A 11 9.96 -2.60 -9.23
CA CYS A 11 9.45 -3.63 -8.34
C CYS A 11 8.39 -4.49 -9.04
N GLU A 12 8.74 -5.71 -9.43
CA GLU A 12 7.78 -6.62 -10.08
C GLU A 12 6.62 -7.03 -9.17
N PRO A 13 6.85 -7.39 -7.89
CA PRO A 13 5.73 -7.67 -6.99
C PRO A 13 4.77 -6.49 -6.82
N CYS A 14 5.29 -5.25 -6.93
CA CYS A 14 4.44 -4.06 -6.87
C CYS A 14 3.48 -4.01 -8.05
N LYS A 15 3.97 -4.37 -9.24
CA LYS A 15 3.15 -4.39 -10.47
C LYS A 15 2.07 -5.46 -10.36
N ALA A 16 2.42 -6.62 -9.82
CA ALA A 16 1.46 -7.69 -9.61
C ALA A 16 0.38 -7.27 -8.61
N LEU A 17 0.78 -6.57 -7.55
CA LEU A 17 -0.17 -6.07 -6.55
C LEU A 17 -1.11 -5.03 -7.16
N THR A 18 -0.59 -4.16 -8.02
CA THR A 18 -1.41 -3.15 -8.71
C THR A 18 -2.56 -3.82 -9.48
N LYS A 19 -2.23 -4.87 -10.25
CA LYS A 19 -3.23 -5.60 -11.01
C LYS A 19 -4.25 -6.29 -10.11
N LEU A 20 -3.77 -6.88 -9.02
CA LEU A 20 -4.63 -7.55 -8.07
C LEU A 20 -5.61 -6.58 -7.42
N MET A 21 -5.12 -5.38 -7.05
CA MET A 21 -5.95 -4.37 -6.40
C MET A 21 -7.02 -3.79 -7.33
N GLU A 22 -6.79 -3.82 -8.65
CA GLU A 22 -7.80 -3.40 -9.61
C GLU A 22 -9.05 -4.28 -9.56
N GLU A 23 -8.91 -5.51 -9.08
CA GLU A 23 -10.01 -6.46 -8.96
C GLU A 23 -10.74 -6.35 -7.62
N ILE A 24 -10.25 -5.52 -6.71
CA ILE A 24 -10.84 -5.37 -5.37
C ILE A 24 -11.73 -4.14 -5.34
N ASP A 25 -12.98 -4.37 -4.95
CA ASP A 25 -13.96 -3.31 -4.80
C ASP A 25 -13.81 -2.69 -3.43
N THR A 26 -13.61 -1.37 -3.37
CA THR A 26 -13.48 -0.67 -2.10
C THR A 26 -13.87 0.79 -2.25
N LYS A 27 -14.37 1.35 -1.15
CA LYS A 27 -14.69 2.78 -1.06
C LYS A 27 -13.56 3.56 -0.36
N ILE A 28 -12.53 2.86 0.12
CA ILE A 28 -11.41 3.51 0.78
C ILE A 28 -10.50 4.11 -0.28
N GLU A 29 -10.08 5.35 -0.05
CA GLU A 29 -9.13 6.03 -0.93
C GLU A 29 -7.77 5.34 -0.86
N ILE A 30 -7.18 5.10 -2.04
CA ILE A 30 -5.84 4.52 -2.13
C ILE A 30 -4.95 5.51 -2.84
N GLU A 31 -3.92 5.97 -2.15
CA GLU A 31 -2.93 6.88 -2.72
C GLU A 31 -1.65 6.11 -3.01
N VAL A 32 -1.16 6.23 -4.24
CA VAL A 32 0.08 5.56 -4.66
C VAL A 32 1.26 6.47 -4.35
N ILE A 33 2.25 5.92 -3.66
CA ILE A 33 3.49 6.63 -3.30
C ILE A 33 4.66 5.90 -3.97
N ASP A 34 5.36 6.60 -4.85
CA ASP A 34 6.58 6.08 -5.46
C ASP A 34 7.75 6.40 -4.54
N ILE A 35 8.40 5.37 -3.99
CA ILE A 35 9.45 5.56 -2.99
C ILE A 35 10.66 6.32 -3.52
N ASP A 36 10.89 6.26 -4.82
CA ASP A 36 12.01 6.97 -5.45
C ASP A 36 11.70 8.45 -5.67
N LYS A 37 10.43 8.77 -5.87
CA LYS A 37 9.99 10.15 -6.10
C LYS A 37 9.62 10.87 -4.82
N GLU A 38 9.24 10.13 -3.78
CA GLU A 38 8.81 10.70 -2.51
C GLU A 38 9.59 10.10 -1.33
N PRO A 39 10.91 10.31 -1.30
CA PRO A 39 11.73 9.70 -0.25
C PRO A 39 11.40 10.19 1.16
N SER A 40 10.98 11.45 1.30
CA SER A 40 10.61 11.98 2.62
C SER A 40 9.38 11.28 3.19
N THR A 41 8.35 11.07 2.37
CA THR A 41 7.15 10.35 2.78
C THR A 41 7.48 8.91 3.14
N THR A 42 8.33 8.28 2.33
CA THR A 42 8.77 6.91 2.54
C THR A 42 9.45 6.75 3.89
N THR A 43 10.35 7.67 4.22
CA THR A 43 11.07 7.68 5.50
C THR A 43 10.10 7.95 6.66
N LYS A 44 9.18 8.88 6.47
CA LYS A 44 8.19 9.23 7.50
C LYS A 44 7.39 8.02 7.98
N TYR A 45 7.04 7.14 7.05
CA TYR A 45 6.26 5.94 7.39
C TYR A 45 7.13 4.72 7.68
N GLY A 46 8.45 4.87 7.66
CA GLY A 46 9.37 3.78 8.00
C GLY A 46 9.33 2.62 7.02
N ILE A 47 9.16 2.93 5.74
CA ILE A 47 9.05 1.91 4.70
C ILE A 47 10.43 1.35 4.37
N ARG A 48 10.60 0.04 4.48
CA ARG A 48 11.88 -0.63 4.23
C ARG A 48 11.86 -1.55 3.01
N GLY A 49 10.70 -1.77 2.44
CA GLY A 49 10.57 -2.61 1.28
C GLY A 49 9.28 -2.33 0.56
N VAL A 50 9.15 -2.79 -0.66
CA VAL A 50 7.96 -2.61 -1.48
C VAL A 50 7.53 -3.95 -2.07
N PRO A 51 6.23 -4.15 -2.31
CA PRO A 51 5.15 -3.22 -1.99
C PRO A 51 4.83 -3.21 -0.49
N THR A 52 4.37 -2.07 0.02
CA THR A 52 3.87 -1.97 1.39
C THR A 52 2.57 -1.16 1.36
N LEU A 53 1.55 -1.65 2.03
CA LEU A 53 0.30 -0.94 2.23
C LEU A 53 0.26 -0.43 3.65
N VAL A 54 -0.07 0.85 3.82
CA VAL A 54 -0.21 1.46 5.14
C VAL A 54 -1.61 2.04 5.23
N LYS A 55 -2.37 1.59 6.23
CA LYS A 55 -3.71 2.12 6.49
C LYS A 55 -3.57 3.23 7.52
N ILE A 56 -4.08 4.39 7.19
CA ILE A 56 -4.01 5.55 8.08
C ILE A 56 -5.40 6.14 8.32
N ASP A 57 -5.54 6.79 9.46
CA ASP A 57 -6.69 7.63 9.76
C ASP A 57 -6.18 8.97 10.30
N GLU A 58 -7.07 9.79 10.84
CA GLU A 58 -6.70 11.11 11.34
C GLU A 58 -5.73 11.07 12.54
N ASN A 59 -5.61 9.92 13.18
CA ASN A 59 -4.72 9.73 14.33
C ASN A 59 -3.38 9.12 13.98
N GLY A 60 -3.19 8.70 12.71
CA GLY A 60 -1.94 8.12 12.26
C GLY A 60 -2.10 6.73 11.68
N ILE A 61 -1.06 5.91 11.83
CA ILE A 61 -1.05 4.56 11.28
C ILE A 61 -1.96 3.64 12.07
N VAL A 62 -2.91 3.00 11.38
CA VAL A 62 -3.81 2.01 11.96
C VAL A 62 -3.24 0.61 11.80
N ASP A 63 -2.68 0.32 10.61
CA ASP A 63 -2.14 -1.02 10.30
C ASP A 63 -1.24 -0.93 9.07
N ARG A 64 -0.42 -1.95 8.87
CA ARG A 64 0.41 -2.05 7.67
C ARG A 64 0.53 -3.49 7.22
N LEU A 65 0.76 -3.68 5.92
CA LEU A 65 0.93 -4.99 5.31
C LEU A 65 2.10 -4.88 4.33
N THR A 66 3.15 -5.66 4.56
CA THR A 66 4.37 -5.61 3.76
C THR A 66 4.47 -6.83 2.85
N GLY A 67 4.82 -6.59 1.60
CA GLY A 67 5.02 -7.64 0.61
C GLY A 67 3.76 -7.99 -0.16
N TYR A 68 3.94 -8.78 -1.22
CA TYR A 68 2.82 -9.27 -2.02
C TYR A 68 2.06 -10.36 -1.25
N LYS A 69 0.74 -10.22 -1.19
CA LYS A 69 -0.14 -11.17 -0.54
C LYS A 69 -1.23 -11.60 -1.51
N ASN A 70 -1.97 -12.65 -1.18
CA ASN A 70 -3.06 -13.10 -2.03
C ASN A 70 -4.25 -12.13 -1.95
N LYS A 71 -5.19 -12.28 -2.89
CA LYS A 71 -6.33 -11.38 -3.03
C LYS A 71 -7.13 -11.27 -1.74
N LYS A 72 -7.40 -12.40 -1.08
CA LYS A 72 -8.18 -12.40 0.15
C LYS A 72 -7.49 -11.61 1.26
N GLN A 73 -6.19 -11.78 1.42
CA GLN A 73 -5.43 -11.06 2.44
C GLN A 73 -5.42 -9.56 2.18
N ILE A 74 -5.25 -9.17 0.91
CA ILE A 74 -5.27 -7.74 0.53
C ILE A 74 -6.68 -7.17 0.73
N GLU A 75 -7.70 -7.88 0.30
CA GLU A 75 -9.09 -7.46 0.45
C GLU A 75 -9.46 -7.29 1.91
N ASP A 76 -9.09 -8.25 2.75
CA ASP A 76 -9.35 -8.18 4.20
C ASP A 76 -8.62 -7.00 4.84
N PHE A 77 -7.40 -6.73 4.40
CA PHE A 77 -6.65 -5.58 4.90
C PHE A 77 -7.32 -4.26 4.52
N ILE A 78 -7.73 -4.12 3.27
CA ILE A 78 -8.34 -2.89 2.77
C ILE A 78 -9.71 -2.65 3.38
N ASN A 79 -10.55 -3.66 3.40
CA ASN A 79 -11.97 -3.54 3.78
C ASN A 79 -12.29 -3.98 5.21
N GLY A 80 -11.36 -4.65 5.84
CA GLY A 80 -11.50 -5.10 7.23
C GLY A 80 -11.15 -4.02 8.23
#